data_54c1c6b2493308e4c5a2687c38faf827
#
_entry.id   54c1c6b2493308e4c5a2687c38faf827
#
_cell.length_a   1.000
_cell.length_b   1.000
_cell.length_c   1.000
_cell.angle_alpha   90.00
_cell.angle_beta   90.00
_cell.angle_gamma   90.00
#
_symmetry.space_group_name_H-M   'P 1'
#
loop_
_entity.id
_entity.type
_entity.pdbx_description
1 polymer ?
#
loop_
_entity_poly.entity_id
_entity_poly.type
_entity_poly.pdbx_seq_one_letter_code
_entity_poly.pdbx_strand_id
1 'polypeptide(L)'
;VTRKKEKKKKIEAAALLLGAHVSIAGGTHEAPPRARAIDATAMQVFSKMANRWAERECLDEECVRFRTALSETQVRATMAHDSYLINLASPDPLLRAKSLESFVAELRRCGALGMGALVSHPGNFMDDREAGIARNADSITEALERVPGDVMLCLETTAGSGTSLGSSFEELAAIIARVGGNVRARVGVCVDTCHIYSAGYDLVNDYEGVWAHFEDALGMRAPQAMHLNDSKTPLASRKDRHELIAEGSLGEEPFRRVMNDPRFATVPKVIETPKLDDPETTDRRMLERLRGYLASASDAA
;
A
#
# COMPACT_ATOMS: atom_id res chain seq x y z
N VAL A 1 11.94 36.32 10.30
CA VAL A 1 11.15 35.77 9.18
C VAL A 1 11.75 34.44 8.74
N THR A 2 13.07 34.33 8.54
CA THR A 2 13.79 33.14 8.07
C THR A 2 13.66 31.93 9.03
N ARG A 3 13.86 32.15 10.34
CA ARG A 3 13.74 31.11 11.38
C ARG A 3 12.34 30.51 11.53
N LYS A 4 11.28 31.31 11.28
CA LYS A 4 9.88 30.87 11.32
C LYS A 4 9.53 30.04 10.07
N LYS A 5 10.10 30.39 8.89
CA LYS A 5 9.95 29.64 7.63
C LYS A 5 10.68 28.31 7.68
N GLU A 6 11.91 28.26 8.24
CA GLU A 6 12.66 27.00 8.43
C GLU A 6 11.95 26.05 9.43
N LYS A 7 11.36 26.61 10.51
CA LYS A 7 10.62 25.83 11.49
C LYS A 7 9.32 25.27 10.90
N LYS A 8 8.62 26.01 10.02
CA LYS A 8 7.42 25.57 9.30
C LYS A 8 7.79 24.47 8.29
N LYS A 9 8.87 24.64 7.50
CA LYS A 9 9.40 23.65 6.56
C LYS A 9 9.84 22.34 7.28
N LYS A 10 10.41 22.45 8.49
CA LYS A 10 10.78 21.32 9.35
C LYS A 10 9.56 20.58 9.93
N ILE A 11 8.48 21.31 10.22
CA ILE A 11 7.23 20.73 10.73
C ILE A 11 6.46 20.01 9.59
N GLU A 12 6.42 20.59 8.39
CA GLU A 12 5.77 19.97 7.21
C GLU A 12 6.54 18.73 6.74
N ALA A 13 7.86 18.77 6.69
CA ALA A 13 8.69 17.59 6.39
C ALA A 13 8.60 16.51 7.49
N ALA A 14 8.40 16.92 8.74
CA ALA A 14 8.19 15.99 9.85
C ALA A 14 6.81 15.31 9.82
N ALA A 15 5.83 15.83 9.09
CA ALA A 15 4.51 15.21 8.91
C ALA A 15 4.46 14.19 7.78
N LEU A 16 5.37 14.27 6.80
CA LEU A 16 5.38 13.39 5.64
C LEU A 16 5.61 11.92 6.04
N LEU A 17 4.71 11.05 5.61
CA LEU A 17 4.82 9.59 5.74
C LEU A 17 5.24 9.02 4.37
N LEU A 18 6.54 8.86 4.17
CA LEU A 18 7.14 8.42 2.91
C LEU A 18 8.21 7.35 3.17
N GLY A 19 8.19 6.28 2.39
CA GLY A 19 9.17 5.21 2.53
C GLY A 19 9.11 4.19 1.40
N ALA A 20 9.55 2.97 1.69
CA ALA A 20 9.66 1.91 0.71
C ALA A 20 9.20 0.56 1.27
N HIS A 21 8.91 -0.38 0.35
CA HIS A 21 8.83 -1.80 0.68
C HIS A 21 10.25 -2.32 0.91
N VAL A 22 10.56 -2.67 2.16
CA VAL A 22 11.89 -3.11 2.59
C VAL A 22 11.93 -4.60 2.93
N SER A 23 13.12 -5.20 2.79
CA SER A 23 13.31 -6.63 3.04
C SER A 23 13.30 -6.97 4.53
N ILE A 24 12.74 -8.13 4.88
CA ILE A 24 12.83 -8.77 6.20
C ILE A 24 13.91 -9.87 6.26
N ALA A 25 14.80 -9.96 5.28
CA ALA A 25 15.88 -10.96 5.31
C ALA A 25 16.71 -10.83 6.60
N GLY A 26 16.89 -11.92 7.31
CA GLY A 26 17.51 -11.95 8.64
C GLY A 26 16.53 -11.86 9.81
N GLY A 27 15.24 -11.56 9.55
CA GLY A 27 14.17 -11.42 10.53
C GLY A 27 13.43 -10.10 10.40
N THR A 28 12.22 -10.03 10.96
CA THR A 28 11.39 -8.81 10.85
C THR A 28 12.05 -7.58 11.47
N HIS A 29 12.83 -7.76 12.53
CA HIS A 29 13.57 -6.70 13.23
C HIS A 29 14.66 -6.03 12.38
N GLU A 30 15.05 -6.60 11.24
CA GLU A 30 15.98 -6.01 10.29
C GLU A 30 15.33 -4.95 9.38
N ALA A 31 14.00 -4.95 9.27
CA ALA A 31 13.30 -3.99 8.41
C ALA A 31 13.37 -2.54 8.91
N PRO A 32 13.16 -2.21 10.21
CA PRO A 32 13.27 -0.84 10.69
C PRO A 32 14.66 -0.20 10.48
N PRO A 33 15.81 -0.87 10.74
CA PRO A 33 17.12 -0.34 10.38
C PRO A 33 17.28 -0.06 8.88
N ARG A 34 16.75 -0.92 7.99
CA ARG A 34 16.78 -0.70 6.54
C ARG A 34 15.94 0.52 6.15
N ALA A 35 14.76 0.69 6.72
CA ALA A 35 13.95 1.87 6.52
C ALA A 35 14.65 3.15 7.00
N ARG A 36 15.34 3.10 8.15
CA ARG A 36 16.15 4.21 8.65
C ARG A 36 17.30 4.56 7.69
N ALA A 37 17.96 3.56 7.11
CA ALA A 37 19.09 3.77 6.20
C ALA A 37 18.72 4.60 4.96
N ILE A 38 17.46 4.57 4.53
CA ILE A 38 16.92 5.36 3.42
C ILE A 38 16.12 6.59 3.86
N ASP A 39 16.26 6.99 5.12
CA ASP A 39 15.52 8.12 5.73
C ASP A 39 13.99 8.00 5.64
N ALA A 40 13.46 6.78 5.64
CA ALA A 40 12.03 6.54 5.56
C ALA A 40 11.28 6.92 6.84
N THR A 41 10.07 7.44 6.68
CA THR A 41 9.11 7.75 7.77
C THR A 41 7.86 6.86 7.71
N ALA A 42 7.74 6.07 6.64
CA ALA A 42 6.81 4.96 6.48
C ALA A 42 7.57 3.73 5.97
N MET A 43 7.07 2.53 6.21
CA MET A 43 7.63 1.32 5.62
C MET A 43 6.56 0.27 5.37
N GLN A 44 6.80 -0.56 4.38
CA GLN A 44 6.06 -1.78 4.11
C GLN A 44 7.01 -2.97 4.06
N VAL A 45 6.50 -4.14 4.44
CA VAL A 45 7.24 -5.41 4.42
C VAL A 45 6.32 -6.54 3.98
N PHE A 46 6.88 -7.65 3.51
CA PHE A 46 6.18 -8.93 3.63
C PHE A 46 6.37 -9.44 5.06
N SER A 47 5.30 -9.91 5.71
CA SER A 47 5.40 -10.43 7.09
C SER A 47 5.99 -11.84 7.15
N LYS A 48 6.11 -12.50 5.98
CA LYS A 48 6.72 -13.82 5.73
C LYS A 48 7.29 -13.89 4.31
N MET A 49 7.77 -15.05 3.88
CA MET A 49 8.12 -15.27 2.48
C MET A 49 6.87 -15.24 1.60
N ALA A 50 6.73 -14.20 0.76
CA ALA A 50 5.53 -13.91 -0.02
C ALA A 50 5.14 -15.00 -1.04
N ASN A 51 6.08 -15.87 -1.44
CA ASN A 51 5.88 -16.94 -2.41
C ASN A 51 5.75 -18.33 -1.79
N ARG A 52 5.51 -18.43 -0.48
CA ARG A 52 5.34 -19.71 0.24
C ARG A 52 4.08 -19.71 1.08
N TRP A 53 3.40 -20.86 1.06
CA TRP A 53 2.24 -21.12 1.93
C TRP A 53 2.61 -21.38 3.39
N ALA A 54 3.85 -21.80 3.63
CA ALA A 54 4.28 -22.11 4.98
C ALA A 54 4.11 -20.89 5.88
N GLU A 55 3.25 -21.04 6.87
CA GLU A 55 3.08 -20.07 7.93
C GLU A 55 4.12 -20.30 9.02
N ARG A 56 4.54 -19.22 9.64
CA ARG A 56 5.33 -19.28 10.86
C ARG A 56 4.68 -18.43 11.94
N GLU A 57 4.79 -18.89 13.13
CA GLU A 57 4.37 -18.13 14.30
C GLU A 57 5.31 -16.93 14.49
N CYS A 58 4.74 -15.79 14.86
CA CYS A 58 5.52 -14.63 15.28
C CYS A 58 5.73 -14.74 16.79
N LEU A 59 6.90 -15.21 17.19
CA LEU A 59 7.23 -15.38 18.60
C LEU A 59 7.28 -14.03 19.31
N ASP A 60 6.92 -14.00 20.60
CA ASP A 60 6.93 -12.79 21.42
C ASP A 60 8.27 -12.07 21.40
N GLU A 61 9.37 -12.82 21.45
CA GLU A 61 10.73 -12.28 21.34
C GLU A 61 10.97 -11.55 20.02
N GLU A 62 10.50 -12.12 18.91
CA GLU A 62 10.60 -11.47 17.58
C GLU A 62 9.81 -10.18 17.56
N CYS A 63 8.58 -10.19 18.09
CA CYS A 63 7.74 -9.02 18.16
C CYS A 63 8.36 -7.91 19.03
N VAL A 64 8.97 -8.27 20.15
CA VAL A 64 9.70 -7.32 21.01
C VAL A 64 10.89 -6.74 20.27
N ARG A 65 11.71 -7.58 19.63
CA ARG A 65 12.89 -7.13 18.84
C ARG A 65 12.47 -6.18 17.71
N PHE A 66 11.40 -6.50 16.98
CA PHE A 66 10.89 -5.63 15.92
C PHE A 66 10.46 -4.26 16.48
N ARG A 67 9.63 -4.23 17.54
CA ARG A 67 9.16 -2.97 18.13
C ARG A 67 10.29 -2.15 18.73
N THR A 68 11.29 -2.80 19.34
CA THR A 68 12.50 -2.12 19.83
C THR A 68 13.26 -1.47 18.67
N ALA A 69 13.56 -2.23 17.61
CA ALA A 69 14.24 -1.71 16.44
C ALA A 69 13.45 -0.56 15.79
N LEU A 70 12.12 -0.67 15.71
CA LEU A 70 11.25 0.37 15.19
C LEU A 70 11.32 1.67 16.02
N SER A 71 11.35 1.56 17.35
CA SER A 71 11.42 2.72 18.26
C SER A 71 12.73 3.53 18.12
N GLU A 72 13.78 2.94 17.53
CA GLU A 72 15.06 3.58 17.25
C GLU A 72 15.07 4.30 15.90
N THR A 73 13.94 4.36 15.19
CA THR A 73 13.81 4.98 13.88
C THR A 73 12.86 6.17 13.90
N GLN A 74 12.76 6.86 12.77
CA GLN A 74 11.77 7.90 12.53
C GLN A 74 10.50 7.38 11.79
N VAL A 75 10.41 6.06 11.61
CA VAL A 75 9.24 5.43 10.97
C VAL A 75 8.02 5.55 11.87
N ARG A 76 6.92 6.06 11.33
CA ARG A 76 5.66 6.33 12.05
C ARG A 76 4.47 5.60 11.46
N ALA A 77 4.59 5.12 10.22
CA ALA A 77 3.58 4.29 9.58
C ALA A 77 4.23 2.98 9.13
N THR A 78 3.64 1.87 9.55
CA THR A 78 4.11 0.52 9.22
C THR A 78 2.99 -0.27 8.60
N MET A 79 3.28 -0.94 7.50
CA MET A 79 2.35 -1.79 6.77
C MET A 79 2.99 -3.13 6.45
N ALA A 80 2.19 -4.18 6.39
CA ALA A 80 2.58 -5.38 5.69
C ALA A 80 1.82 -5.49 4.37
N HIS A 81 2.40 -6.14 3.38
CA HIS A 81 1.69 -6.65 2.23
C HIS A 81 1.50 -8.15 2.40
N ASP A 82 0.34 -8.69 2.02
CA ASP A 82 0.10 -10.12 2.11
C ASP A 82 0.81 -10.92 1.00
N SER A 83 0.78 -12.25 1.14
CA SER A 83 1.42 -13.15 0.18
C SER A 83 0.71 -13.14 -1.18
N TYR A 84 1.47 -13.12 -2.28
CA TYR A 84 0.98 -13.27 -3.66
C TYR A 84 0.16 -14.54 -3.93
N LEU A 85 0.23 -15.54 -3.03
CA LEU A 85 -0.50 -16.79 -3.16
C LEU A 85 -1.95 -16.68 -2.69
N ILE A 86 -2.28 -15.66 -1.89
CA ILE A 86 -3.61 -15.46 -1.32
C ILE A 86 -4.57 -15.03 -2.42
N ASN A 87 -5.68 -15.77 -2.56
CA ASN A 87 -6.78 -15.44 -3.45
C ASN A 87 -8.12 -15.69 -2.75
N LEU A 88 -8.60 -14.66 -2.03
CA LEU A 88 -9.87 -14.72 -1.30
C LEU A 88 -11.10 -14.73 -2.23
N ALA A 89 -10.94 -14.37 -3.50
CA ALA A 89 -12.00 -14.38 -4.51
C ALA A 89 -12.13 -15.71 -5.27
N SER A 90 -11.24 -16.68 -5.01
CA SER A 90 -11.17 -17.94 -5.76
C SER A 90 -12.50 -18.72 -5.72
N PRO A 91 -12.97 -19.26 -6.87
CA PRO A 91 -14.09 -20.19 -6.91
C PRO A 91 -13.70 -21.58 -6.35
N ASP A 92 -12.42 -21.95 -6.39
CA ASP A 92 -11.92 -23.19 -5.79
C ASP A 92 -12.01 -23.09 -4.24
N PRO A 93 -12.87 -23.89 -3.60
CA PRO A 93 -13.08 -23.82 -2.17
C PRO A 93 -11.85 -24.22 -1.35
N LEU A 94 -11.00 -25.10 -1.87
CA LEU A 94 -9.78 -25.53 -1.17
C LEU A 94 -8.72 -24.41 -1.21
N LEU A 95 -8.53 -23.79 -2.38
CA LEU A 95 -7.63 -22.65 -2.50
C LEU A 95 -8.12 -21.46 -1.66
N ARG A 96 -9.42 -21.18 -1.69
CA ARG A 96 -10.00 -20.08 -0.90
C ARG A 96 -9.87 -20.32 0.62
N ALA A 97 -10.16 -21.54 1.10
CA ALA A 97 -9.97 -21.88 2.51
C ALA A 97 -8.50 -21.72 2.93
N LYS A 98 -7.57 -22.20 2.11
CA LYS A 98 -6.13 -22.06 2.37
C LYS A 98 -5.70 -20.59 2.36
N SER A 99 -6.23 -19.81 1.44
CA SER A 99 -6.00 -18.35 1.35
C SER A 99 -6.50 -17.64 2.59
N LEU A 100 -7.69 -17.99 3.07
CA LEU A 100 -8.29 -17.41 4.28
C LEU A 100 -7.43 -17.71 5.52
N GLU A 101 -6.95 -18.95 5.71
CA GLU A 101 -6.08 -19.29 6.84
C GLU A 101 -4.75 -18.51 6.79
N SER A 102 -4.15 -18.40 5.61
CA SER A 102 -2.93 -17.60 5.43
C SER A 102 -3.19 -16.11 5.70
N PHE A 103 -4.30 -15.57 5.21
CA PHE A 103 -4.69 -14.18 5.42
C PHE A 103 -4.94 -13.86 6.92
N VAL A 104 -5.63 -14.75 7.62
CA VAL A 104 -5.83 -14.65 9.08
C VAL A 104 -4.48 -14.65 9.82
N ALA A 105 -3.53 -15.49 9.39
CA ALA A 105 -2.20 -15.53 9.97
C ALA A 105 -1.41 -14.22 9.70
N GLU A 106 -1.56 -13.63 8.49
CA GLU A 106 -0.96 -12.32 8.17
C GLU A 106 -1.51 -11.21 9.07
N LEU A 107 -2.85 -11.14 9.25
CA LEU A 107 -3.49 -10.16 10.14
C LEU A 107 -2.99 -10.31 11.59
N ARG A 108 -2.89 -11.55 12.10
CA ARG A 108 -2.36 -11.82 13.45
C ARG A 108 -0.91 -11.34 13.59
N ARG A 109 -0.05 -11.61 12.58
CA ARG A 109 1.33 -11.13 12.59
C ARG A 109 1.42 -9.62 12.58
N CYS A 110 0.60 -8.94 11.75
CA CYS A 110 0.53 -7.48 11.77
C CYS A 110 0.20 -6.94 13.16
N GLY A 111 -0.84 -7.48 13.81
CA GLY A 111 -1.21 -7.11 15.17
C GLY A 111 -0.10 -7.37 16.18
N ALA A 112 0.52 -8.55 16.16
CA ALA A 112 1.60 -8.94 17.07
C ALA A 112 2.85 -8.04 16.89
N LEU A 113 3.21 -7.67 15.67
CA LEU A 113 4.30 -6.75 15.38
C LEU A 113 3.94 -5.29 15.70
N GLY A 114 2.66 -4.95 15.86
CA GLY A 114 2.19 -3.58 16.05
C GLY A 114 2.17 -2.77 14.76
N MET A 115 1.94 -3.42 13.62
CA MET A 115 1.78 -2.75 12.33
C MET A 115 0.37 -2.16 12.20
N GLY A 116 0.26 -0.99 11.55
CA GLY A 116 -1.00 -0.27 11.41
C GLY A 116 -1.93 -0.83 10.33
N ALA A 117 -1.38 -1.46 9.28
CA ALA A 117 -2.17 -1.94 8.16
C ALA A 117 -1.61 -3.23 7.53
N LEU A 118 -2.53 -4.00 6.91
CA LEU A 118 -2.24 -5.06 5.95
C LEU A 118 -2.77 -4.62 4.59
N VAL A 119 -1.91 -4.53 3.59
CA VAL A 119 -2.27 -4.29 2.19
C VAL A 119 -2.49 -5.63 1.50
N SER A 120 -3.53 -5.74 0.70
CA SER A 120 -3.89 -6.98 0.03
C SER A 120 -4.55 -6.71 -1.32
N HIS A 121 -4.13 -7.45 -2.35
CA HIS A 121 -4.88 -7.51 -3.60
C HIS A 121 -6.21 -8.25 -3.38
N PRO A 122 -7.33 -7.79 -3.97
CA PRO A 122 -8.62 -8.49 -3.84
C PRO A 122 -8.63 -9.91 -4.41
N GLY A 123 -7.62 -10.27 -5.22
CA GLY A 123 -7.47 -11.58 -5.84
C GLY A 123 -8.13 -11.70 -7.20
N ASN A 124 -8.32 -12.94 -7.66
CA ASN A 124 -8.78 -13.30 -8.99
C ASN A 124 -10.10 -14.06 -8.90
N PHE A 125 -11.15 -13.59 -9.61
CA PHE A 125 -12.47 -14.24 -9.59
C PHE A 125 -12.53 -15.53 -10.41
N MET A 126 -11.73 -15.67 -11.48
CA MET A 126 -11.51 -16.86 -12.34
C MET A 126 -12.77 -17.43 -13.03
N ASP A 127 -13.96 -17.14 -12.54
CA ASP A 127 -15.28 -17.56 -13.09
C ASP A 127 -16.18 -16.35 -13.34
N ASP A 128 -17.08 -16.06 -12.40
CA ASP A 128 -17.99 -14.93 -12.41
C ASP A 128 -17.49 -13.80 -11.50
N ARG A 129 -17.50 -12.58 -12.00
CA ARG A 129 -16.98 -11.39 -11.30
C ARG A 129 -17.77 -11.07 -10.03
N GLU A 130 -19.08 -11.07 -10.12
CA GLU A 130 -19.95 -10.74 -8.98
C GLU A 130 -19.82 -11.79 -7.86
N ALA A 131 -19.74 -13.06 -8.26
CA ALA A 131 -19.46 -14.14 -7.32
C ALA A 131 -18.06 -14.01 -6.69
N GLY A 132 -17.06 -13.56 -7.45
CA GLY A 132 -15.72 -13.28 -6.94
C GLY A 132 -15.70 -12.14 -5.92
N ILE A 133 -16.42 -11.04 -6.20
CA ILE A 133 -16.61 -9.93 -5.25
C ILE A 133 -17.26 -10.41 -3.95
N ALA A 134 -18.33 -11.22 -4.05
CA ALA A 134 -19.00 -11.76 -2.89
C ALA A 134 -18.08 -12.66 -2.05
N ARG A 135 -17.37 -13.62 -2.69
CA ARG A 135 -16.41 -14.51 -2.01
C ARG A 135 -15.29 -13.74 -1.30
N ASN A 136 -14.76 -12.70 -1.94
CA ASN A 136 -13.74 -11.86 -1.34
C ASN A 136 -14.27 -11.15 -0.09
N ALA A 137 -15.43 -10.49 -0.17
CA ALA A 137 -16.04 -9.78 0.94
C ALA A 137 -16.42 -10.71 2.11
N ASP A 138 -16.93 -11.90 1.84
CA ASP A 138 -17.25 -12.91 2.85
C ASP A 138 -15.98 -13.39 3.57
N SER A 139 -14.92 -13.67 2.80
CA SER A 139 -13.62 -14.09 3.35
C SER A 139 -12.98 -12.99 4.21
N ILE A 140 -13.05 -11.73 3.78
CA ILE A 140 -12.58 -10.57 4.56
C ILE A 140 -13.38 -10.44 5.86
N THR A 141 -14.70 -10.57 5.79
CA THR A 141 -15.57 -10.50 6.97
C THR A 141 -15.14 -11.55 7.99
N GLU A 142 -15.07 -12.81 7.57
CA GLU A 142 -14.64 -13.92 8.43
C GLU A 142 -13.24 -13.69 9.02
N ALA A 143 -12.28 -13.25 8.22
CA ALA A 143 -10.91 -13.02 8.69
C ALA A 143 -10.86 -11.92 9.75
N LEU A 144 -11.54 -10.80 9.53
CA LEU A 144 -11.54 -9.66 10.47
C LEU A 144 -12.32 -9.98 11.75
N GLU A 145 -13.36 -10.80 11.69
CA GLU A 145 -14.07 -11.31 12.88
C GLU A 145 -13.19 -12.27 13.69
N ARG A 146 -12.41 -13.13 13.04
CA ARG A 146 -11.48 -14.07 13.67
C ARG A 146 -10.24 -13.38 14.27
N VAL A 147 -9.93 -12.16 13.83
CA VAL A 147 -8.78 -11.36 14.29
C VAL A 147 -9.25 -9.98 14.71
N PRO A 148 -9.81 -9.84 15.92
CA PRO A 148 -10.17 -8.52 16.44
C PRO A 148 -8.91 -7.66 16.67
N GLY A 149 -9.07 -6.34 16.63
CA GLY A 149 -7.98 -5.37 16.83
C GLY A 149 -8.08 -4.21 15.85
N ASP A 150 -7.01 -3.40 15.79
CA ASP A 150 -7.00 -2.12 15.09
C ASP A 150 -6.25 -2.16 13.73
N VAL A 151 -5.73 -3.32 13.33
CA VAL A 151 -5.05 -3.46 12.03
C VAL A 151 -6.06 -3.14 10.92
N MET A 152 -5.75 -2.12 10.13
CA MET A 152 -6.53 -1.74 8.95
C MET A 152 -6.22 -2.70 7.79
N LEU A 153 -7.24 -3.25 7.15
CA LEU A 153 -7.08 -3.89 5.85
C LEU A 153 -7.19 -2.83 4.77
N CYS A 154 -6.17 -2.69 3.94
CA CYS A 154 -6.18 -1.82 2.77
C CYS A 154 -6.27 -2.68 1.50
N LEU A 155 -7.44 -2.67 0.84
CA LEU A 155 -7.61 -3.31 -0.46
C LEU A 155 -6.84 -2.50 -1.50
N GLU A 156 -5.93 -3.16 -2.19
CA GLU A 156 -5.11 -2.47 -3.19
C GLU A 156 -5.79 -2.46 -4.55
N THR A 157 -5.68 -1.31 -5.23
CA THR A 157 -6.01 -1.21 -6.67
C THR A 157 -5.12 -2.13 -7.48
N THR A 158 -5.62 -2.70 -8.57
CA THR A 158 -4.86 -3.60 -9.46
C THR A 158 -4.84 -3.09 -10.90
N ALA A 159 -3.86 -3.54 -11.68
CA ALA A 159 -3.74 -3.17 -13.09
C ALA A 159 -4.85 -3.76 -14.01
N GLY A 160 -5.68 -4.66 -13.49
CA GLY A 160 -6.76 -5.29 -14.27
C GLY A 160 -6.31 -6.38 -15.23
N SER A 161 -5.23 -7.10 -14.88
CA SER A 161 -4.77 -8.25 -15.65
C SER A 161 -5.67 -9.46 -15.48
N GLY A 162 -6.07 -10.11 -16.58
CA GLY A 162 -6.84 -11.35 -16.53
C GLY A 162 -8.15 -11.22 -15.78
N THR A 163 -8.29 -11.94 -14.67
CA THR A 163 -9.49 -11.97 -13.80
C THR A 163 -9.25 -11.29 -12.44
N SER A 164 -8.25 -10.41 -12.33
CA SER A 164 -8.00 -9.69 -11.09
C SER A 164 -9.15 -8.72 -10.78
N LEU A 165 -9.57 -8.70 -9.51
CA LEU A 165 -10.48 -7.70 -8.94
C LEU A 165 -9.68 -6.46 -8.49
N GLY A 166 -10.39 -5.34 -8.31
CA GLY A 166 -9.80 -4.09 -7.82
C GLY A 166 -9.24 -3.19 -8.92
N SER A 167 -9.53 -3.48 -10.19
CA SER A 167 -9.10 -2.65 -11.32
C SER A 167 -9.97 -1.41 -11.53
N SER A 168 -11.10 -1.31 -10.86
CA SER A 168 -11.88 -0.09 -10.81
C SER A 168 -12.25 0.27 -9.36
N PHE A 169 -12.49 1.54 -9.12
CA PHE A 169 -12.90 2.03 -7.80
C PHE A 169 -14.26 1.46 -7.40
N GLU A 170 -15.15 1.21 -8.37
CA GLU A 170 -16.45 0.59 -8.16
C GLU A 170 -16.35 -0.86 -7.69
N GLU A 171 -15.36 -1.62 -8.18
CA GLU A 171 -15.11 -2.99 -7.70
C GLU A 171 -14.69 -2.98 -6.22
N LEU A 172 -13.79 -2.09 -5.83
CA LEU A 172 -13.39 -1.93 -4.43
C LEU A 172 -14.56 -1.47 -3.56
N ALA A 173 -15.35 -0.51 -4.04
CA ALA A 173 -16.55 -0.06 -3.36
C ALA A 173 -17.57 -1.21 -3.17
N ALA A 174 -17.77 -2.04 -4.20
CA ALA A 174 -18.66 -3.20 -4.15
C ALA A 174 -18.21 -4.25 -3.13
N ILE A 175 -16.90 -4.51 -3.04
CA ILE A 175 -16.32 -5.40 -2.02
C ILE A 175 -16.54 -4.80 -0.63
N ILE A 176 -16.16 -3.55 -0.40
CA ILE A 176 -16.26 -2.88 0.90
C ILE A 176 -17.73 -2.83 1.37
N ALA A 177 -18.67 -2.52 0.47
CA ALA A 177 -20.09 -2.46 0.78
C ALA A 177 -20.66 -3.82 1.25
N ARG A 178 -20.11 -4.94 0.76
CA ARG A 178 -20.51 -6.30 1.14
C ARG A 178 -19.85 -6.82 2.42
N VAL A 179 -18.72 -6.26 2.83
CA VAL A 179 -18.07 -6.65 4.10
C VAL A 179 -19.01 -6.41 5.27
N GLY A 180 -19.05 -7.33 6.23
CA GLY A 180 -19.90 -7.28 7.42
C GLY A 180 -19.81 -5.96 8.16
N GLY A 181 -20.96 -5.40 8.54
CA GLY A 181 -21.04 -4.04 9.10
C GLY A 181 -20.25 -3.84 10.39
N ASN A 182 -20.09 -4.91 11.18
CA ASN A 182 -19.33 -4.92 12.43
C ASN A 182 -17.80 -4.77 12.24
N VAL A 183 -17.27 -5.14 11.06
CA VAL A 183 -15.82 -5.08 10.76
C VAL A 183 -15.48 -4.15 9.61
N ARG A 184 -16.46 -3.65 8.86
CA ARG A 184 -16.28 -2.80 7.67
C ARG A 184 -15.44 -1.54 7.95
N ALA A 185 -15.55 -0.96 9.14
CA ALA A 185 -14.75 0.21 9.52
C ALA A 185 -13.23 -0.05 9.53
N ARG A 186 -12.82 -1.32 9.50
CA ARG A 186 -11.41 -1.74 9.40
C ARG A 186 -10.96 -1.99 7.96
N VAL A 187 -11.79 -1.69 6.96
CA VAL A 187 -11.44 -1.87 5.54
C VAL A 187 -11.34 -0.53 4.86
N GLY A 188 -10.21 -0.29 4.24
CA GLY A 188 -9.91 0.88 3.44
C GLY A 188 -9.28 0.51 2.10
N VAL A 189 -8.66 1.46 1.45
CA VAL A 189 -8.07 1.31 0.12
C VAL A 189 -6.61 1.73 0.14
N CYS A 190 -5.76 0.96 -0.54
CA CYS A 190 -4.43 1.35 -0.97
C CYS A 190 -4.46 1.64 -2.48
N VAL A 191 -4.05 2.83 -2.89
CA VAL A 191 -3.95 3.18 -4.32
C VAL A 191 -2.52 3.06 -4.78
N ASP A 192 -2.27 2.17 -5.77
CA ASP A 192 -1.02 2.11 -6.50
C ASP A 192 -1.12 2.94 -7.79
N THR A 193 -0.21 3.89 -7.97
CA THR A 193 -0.22 4.81 -9.12
C THR A 193 0.05 4.11 -10.46
N CYS A 194 0.91 3.08 -10.47
CA CYS A 194 1.15 2.25 -11.65
C CYS A 194 -0.10 1.41 -11.99
N HIS A 195 -0.73 0.82 -10.97
CA HIS A 195 -1.90 -0.03 -11.16
C HIS A 195 -3.08 0.74 -11.75
N ILE A 196 -3.46 1.87 -11.14
CA ILE A 196 -4.59 2.65 -11.66
C ILE A 196 -4.29 3.23 -13.05
N TYR A 197 -3.06 3.68 -13.32
CA TYR A 197 -2.66 4.11 -14.66
C TYR A 197 -2.78 2.98 -15.68
N SER A 198 -2.27 1.80 -15.33
CA SER A 198 -2.40 0.61 -16.18
C SER A 198 -3.85 0.13 -16.36
N ALA A 199 -4.72 0.38 -15.37
CA ALA A 199 -6.16 0.10 -15.46
C ALA A 199 -6.93 1.12 -16.31
N GLY A 200 -6.37 2.30 -16.59
CA GLY A 200 -6.94 3.30 -17.48
C GLY A 200 -7.27 4.66 -16.83
N TYR A 201 -6.87 4.88 -15.59
CA TYR A 201 -7.02 6.18 -14.93
C TYR A 201 -5.87 7.09 -15.29
N ASP A 202 -6.15 8.14 -16.09
CA ASP A 202 -5.14 9.03 -16.65
C ASP A 202 -4.65 10.08 -15.66
N LEU A 203 -3.74 9.68 -14.77
CA LEU A 203 -3.12 10.59 -13.82
C LEU A 203 -2.29 11.70 -14.48
N VAL A 204 -1.91 11.53 -15.74
CA VAL A 204 -1.07 12.50 -16.49
C VAL A 204 -1.91 13.66 -17.00
N ASN A 205 -3.04 13.37 -17.65
CA ASN A 205 -3.86 14.38 -18.32
C ASN A 205 -5.12 14.74 -17.54
N ASP A 206 -5.63 13.86 -16.65
CA ASP A 206 -6.88 14.06 -15.91
C ASP A 206 -6.75 13.75 -14.42
N TYR A 207 -5.72 14.26 -13.77
CA TYR A 207 -5.46 14.01 -12.35
C TYR A 207 -6.67 14.32 -11.44
N GLU A 208 -7.31 15.49 -11.60
CA GLU A 208 -8.45 15.85 -10.75
C GLU A 208 -9.68 15.00 -11.04
N GLY A 209 -9.93 14.64 -12.31
CA GLY A 209 -11.01 13.73 -12.69
C GLY A 209 -10.83 12.34 -12.09
N VAL A 210 -9.61 11.82 -12.06
CA VAL A 210 -9.31 10.53 -11.41
C VAL A 210 -9.65 10.57 -9.92
N TRP A 211 -9.25 11.62 -9.19
CA TRP A 211 -9.50 11.69 -7.76
C TRP A 211 -10.96 12.07 -7.41
N ALA A 212 -11.65 12.83 -8.28
CA ALA A 212 -13.08 13.03 -8.16
C ALA A 212 -13.83 11.71 -8.33
N HIS A 213 -13.46 10.90 -9.32
CA HIS A 213 -14.03 9.56 -9.52
C HIS A 213 -13.76 8.63 -8.33
N PHE A 214 -12.55 8.67 -7.73
CA PHE A 214 -12.23 7.94 -6.51
C PHE A 214 -13.20 8.33 -5.35
N GLU A 215 -13.40 9.62 -5.12
CA GLU A 215 -14.27 10.14 -4.07
C GLU A 215 -15.73 9.74 -4.32
N ASP A 216 -16.22 9.87 -5.56
CA ASP A 216 -17.59 9.53 -5.96
C ASP A 216 -17.87 8.02 -5.80
N ALA A 217 -16.96 7.16 -6.22
CA ALA A 217 -17.15 5.72 -6.17
C ALA A 217 -17.03 5.14 -4.76
N LEU A 218 -16.10 5.61 -3.95
CA LEU A 218 -15.75 5.04 -2.65
C LEU A 218 -16.32 5.81 -1.45
N GLY A 219 -16.79 7.03 -1.66
CA GLY A 219 -17.23 7.91 -0.57
C GLY A 219 -16.08 8.34 0.35
N MET A 220 -14.84 8.23 -0.11
CA MET A 220 -13.62 8.52 0.63
C MET A 220 -12.87 9.67 -0.06
N ARG A 221 -12.49 10.70 0.69
CA ARG A 221 -11.70 11.82 0.15
C ARG A 221 -10.25 11.43 -0.19
N ALA A 222 -9.71 10.43 0.50
CA ALA A 222 -8.34 9.94 0.31
C ALA A 222 -8.24 8.44 0.64
N PRO A 223 -7.30 7.70 0.02
CA PRO A 223 -6.99 6.35 0.41
C PRO A 223 -6.30 6.29 1.78
N GLN A 224 -6.27 5.12 2.40
CA GLN A 224 -5.58 4.87 3.67
C GLN A 224 -4.08 4.66 3.49
N ALA A 225 -3.66 4.25 2.31
CA ALA A 225 -2.25 4.10 1.92
C ALA A 225 -2.08 4.35 0.42
N MET A 226 -0.87 4.64 -0.01
CA MET A 226 -0.52 4.76 -1.42
C MET A 226 0.79 4.02 -1.71
N HIS A 227 0.81 3.30 -2.83
CA HIS A 227 2.04 2.89 -3.48
C HIS A 227 2.36 3.88 -4.60
N LEU A 228 3.54 4.48 -4.54
CA LEU A 228 4.02 5.40 -5.57
C LEU A 228 4.99 4.65 -6.48
N ASN A 229 4.49 4.24 -7.63
CA ASN A 229 5.25 3.51 -8.63
C ASN A 229 5.00 4.12 -10.00
N ASP A 230 6.05 4.30 -10.80
CA ASP A 230 5.88 4.63 -12.21
C ASP A 230 5.61 3.34 -13.01
N SER A 231 5.16 3.46 -14.24
CA SER A 231 4.79 2.34 -15.11
C SER A 231 5.72 2.21 -16.29
N LYS A 232 6.26 1.00 -16.53
CA LYS A 232 6.97 0.66 -17.78
C LYS A 232 6.06 0.62 -18.99
N THR A 233 4.75 0.56 -18.77
CA THR A 233 3.77 0.32 -19.83
C THR A 233 2.84 1.53 -19.97
N PRO A 234 2.24 1.74 -21.16
CA PRO A 234 1.38 2.88 -21.38
C PRO A 234 0.04 2.77 -20.62
N LEU A 235 -0.69 3.89 -20.60
CA LEU A 235 -2.05 3.98 -20.08
C LEU A 235 -2.94 2.84 -20.61
N ALA A 236 -3.78 2.29 -19.74
CA ALA A 236 -4.75 1.22 -20.06
C ALA A 236 -4.12 -0.09 -20.58
N SER A 237 -2.84 -0.30 -20.32
CA SER A 237 -2.12 -1.51 -20.76
C SER A 237 -2.57 -2.80 -20.07
N ARG A 238 -3.18 -2.69 -18.90
CA ARG A 238 -3.54 -3.80 -17.98
C ARG A 238 -2.35 -4.67 -17.61
N LYS A 239 -1.18 -4.04 -17.46
CA LYS A 239 0.07 -4.73 -17.10
C LYS A 239 0.67 -4.08 -15.86
N ASP A 240 0.81 -4.86 -14.83
CA ASP A 240 1.56 -4.50 -13.65
C ASP A 240 3.06 -4.62 -13.93
N ARG A 241 3.70 -3.49 -14.16
CA ARG A 241 5.15 -3.39 -14.44
C ARG A 241 5.67 -2.07 -13.90
N HIS A 242 6.14 -2.11 -12.65
CA HIS A 242 6.70 -0.94 -11.98
C HIS A 242 7.98 -0.45 -12.64
N GLU A 243 8.17 0.86 -12.67
CA GLU A 243 9.38 1.56 -13.07
C GLU A 243 9.83 2.51 -11.95
N LEU A 244 11.06 2.98 -12.02
CA LEU A 244 11.60 4.01 -11.14
C LEU A 244 10.81 5.32 -11.30
N ILE A 245 10.62 6.03 -10.21
CA ILE A 245 9.84 7.29 -10.17
C ILE A 245 10.33 8.25 -11.26
N ALA A 246 9.40 8.73 -12.10
CA ALA A 246 9.62 9.63 -13.22
C ALA A 246 10.55 9.08 -14.33
N GLU A 247 10.72 7.76 -14.42
CA GLU A 247 11.50 7.09 -15.48
C GLU A 247 10.60 6.21 -16.37
N GLY A 248 9.30 6.19 -16.10
CA GLY A 248 8.28 5.46 -16.84
C GLY A 248 7.28 6.34 -17.60
N SER A 249 6.13 5.75 -17.88
CA SER A 249 5.06 6.36 -18.70
C SER A 249 4.23 7.41 -17.97
N LEU A 250 4.20 7.41 -16.61
CA LEU A 250 3.57 8.48 -15.83
C LEU A 250 4.43 9.75 -15.89
N GLY A 251 5.75 9.61 -15.86
CA GLY A 251 6.67 10.75 -15.79
C GLY A 251 6.61 11.46 -14.43
N GLU A 252 7.10 12.69 -14.39
CA GLU A 252 7.32 13.43 -13.14
C GLU A 252 6.05 14.05 -12.55
N GLU A 253 5.19 14.61 -13.40
CA GLU A 253 4.11 15.51 -12.98
C GLU A 253 3.05 14.88 -12.06
N PRO A 254 2.57 13.65 -12.27
CA PRO A 254 1.65 12.99 -11.34
C PRO A 254 2.23 12.86 -9.93
N PHE A 255 3.52 12.52 -9.80
CA PHE A 255 4.17 12.43 -8.50
C PHE A 255 4.34 13.78 -7.83
N ARG A 256 4.69 14.83 -8.61
CA ARG A 256 4.73 16.21 -8.10
C ARG A 256 3.38 16.63 -7.54
N ARG A 257 2.30 16.33 -8.24
CA ARG A 257 0.94 16.62 -7.78
C ARG A 257 0.59 15.85 -6.51
N VAL A 258 0.79 14.53 -6.48
CA VAL A 258 0.52 13.68 -5.29
C VAL A 258 1.29 14.18 -4.06
N MET A 259 2.55 14.57 -4.21
CA MET A 259 3.38 15.03 -3.10
C MET A 259 2.94 16.37 -2.52
N ASN A 260 2.21 17.17 -3.29
CA ASN A 260 1.72 18.49 -2.86
C ASN A 260 0.21 18.54 -2.63
N ASP A 261 -0.51 17.45 -2.87
CA ASP A 261 -1.95 17.40 -2.71
C ASP A 261 -2.32 17.34 -1.22
N PRO A 262 -3.09 18.31 -0.72
CA PRO A 262 -3.49 18.34 0.69
C PRO A 262 -4.37 17.15 1.10
N ARG A 263 -5.05 16.48 0.15
CA ARG A 263 -5.82 15.25 0.43
C ARG A 263 -4.91 14.15 0.97
N PHE A 264 -3.65 14.12 0.54
CA PHE A 264 -2.70 13.03 0.84
C PHE A 264 -1.60 13.43 1.84
N ALA A 265 -1.70 14.59 2.47
CA ALA A 265 -0.66 15.10 3.38
C ALA A 265 -0.30 14.13 4.51
N THR A 266 -1.28 13.40 5.04
CA THR A 266 -1.12 12.43 6.13
C THR A 266 -1.21 10.97 5.70
N VAL A 267 -1.44 10.70 4.41
CA VAL A 267 -1.52 9.34 3.86
C VAL A 267 -0.11 8.76 3.77
N PRO A 268 0.14 7.56 4.35
CA PRO A 268 1.42 6.89 4.16
C PRO A 268 1.61 6.48 2.70
N LYS A 269 2.82 6.76 2.19
CA LYS A 269 3.24 6.50 0.83
C LYS A 269 4.47 5.63 0.84
N VAL A 270 4.48 4.53 0.12
CA VAL A 270 5.66 3.69 -0.06
C VAL A 270 5.92 3.42 -1.53
N ILE A 271 7.18 3.23 -1.89
CA ILE A 271 7.59 2.81 -3.22
C ILE A 271 7.85 1.30 -3.25
N GLU A 272 7.50 0.68 -4.37
CA GLU A 272 7.79 -0.72 -4.70
C GLU A 272 8.55 -0.80 -6.04
N THR A 273 9.30 0.22 -6.33
CA THR A 273 10.09 0.36 -7.55
C THR A 273 11.15 -0.74 -7.66
N PRO A 274 11.64 -1.06 -8.88
CA PRO A 274 12.74 -1.99 -9.09
C PRO A 274 13.95 -1.63 -8.21
N LYS A 275 14.52 -2.63 -7.54
CA LYS A 275 15.61 -2.41 -6.54
C LYS A 275 17.00 -2.26 -7.15
N LEU A 276 17.16 -2.60 -8.44
CA LEU A 276 18.42 -2.65 -9.16
C LEU A 276 19.49 -3.47 -8.40
N ASP A 277 20.77 -3.18 -8.63
CA ASP A 277 21.89 -3.92 -8.02
C ASP A 277 22.10 -3.55 -6.54
N ASP A 278 21.76 -2.31 -6.15
CA ASP A 278 21.82 -1.82 -4.77
C ASP A 278 20.47 -1.26 -4.34
N PRO A 279 19.67 -2.06 -3.59
CA PRO A 279 18.36 -1.67 -3.11
C PRO A 279 18.35 -0.41 -2.24
N GLU A 280 19.31 -0.25 -1.33
CA GLU A 280 19.37 0.89 -0.42
C GLU A 280 19.63 2.20 -1.17
N THR A 281 20.63 2.22 -2.05
CA THR A 281 20.95 3.39 -2.86
C THR A 281 19.79 3.72 -3.82
N THR A 282 19.17 2.70 -4.42
CA THR A 282 18.05 2.90 -5.34
C THR A 282 16.84 3.51 -4.62
N ASP A 283 16.42 2.92 -3.50
CA ASP A 283 15.29 3.42 -2.73
C ASP A 283 15.55 4.83 -2.20
N ARG A 284 16.74 5.09 -1.64
CA ARG A 284 17.13 6.42 -1.16
C ARG A 284 17.00 7.45 -2.27
N ARG A 285 17.56 7.20 -3.47
CA ARG A 285 17.45 8.08 -4.63
C ARG A 285 16.00 8.37 -5.01
N MET A 286 15.13 7.37 -5.02
CA MET A 286 13.71 7.57 -5.35
C MET A 286 12.98 8.38 -4.29
N LEU A 287 13.25 8.12 -3.00
CA LEU A 287 12.65 8.90 -1.91
C LEU A 287 13.15 10.35 -1.89
N GLU A 288 14.43 10.59 -2.19
CA GLU A 288 14.98 11.94 -2.34
C GLU A 288 14.34 12.67 -3.52
N ARG A 289 14.12 11.99 -4.67
CA ARG A 289 13.40 12.54 -5.82
C ARG A 289 11.99 12.98 -5.43
N LEU A 290 11.23 12.12 -4.76
CA LEU A 290 9.88 12.45 -4.28
C LEU A 290 9.87 13.62 -3.30
N ARG A 291 10.80 13.67 -2.34
CA ARG A 291 10.94 14.82 -1.42
C ARG A 291 11.29 16.11 -2.15
N GLY A 292 12.06 16.01 -3.24
CA GLY A 292 12.40 17.15 -4.09
C GLY A 292 11.21 17.78 -4.80
N TYR A 293 10.09 17.05 -4.93
CA TYR A 293 8.84 17.58 -5.51
C TYR A 293 8.01 18.42 -4.56
N LEU A 294 8.29 18.38 -3.25
CA LEU A 294 7.55 19.22 -2.30
C LEU A 294 7.76 20.70 -2.63
N ALA A 295 6.66 21.45 -2.82
CA ALA A 295 6.70 22.87 -3.07
C ALA A 295 7.46 23.59 -1.95
N SER A 296 8.33 24.51 -2.33
CA SER A 296 8.93 25.40 -1.35
C SER A 296 7.87 26.40 -0.87
N ALA A 297 7.93 26.83 0.40
CA ALA A 297 6.98 27.82 0.92
C ALA A 297 7.03 29.18 0.18
N SER A 298 7.95 29.32 -0.81
CA SER A 298 8.05 30.48 -1.72
C SER A 298 7.20 30.34 -2.97
N ASP A 299 6.74 29.13 -3.33
CA ASP A 299 6.02 28.88 -4.57
C ASP A 299 4.49 28.91 -4.38
N ALA A 300 4.02 29.16 -3.15
CA ALA A 300 2.61 29.21 -2.76
C ALA A 300 2.09 30.63 -2.48
N ALA A 301 2.76 31.64 -3.07
CA ALA A 301 2.39 33.06 -2.88
C ALA A 301 1.90 33.69 -4.19
#